data_019f4c8ec51ae66ea2ec638b69b8283a
#
_entry.id   019f4c8ec51ae66ea2ec638b69b8283a
#
_cell.length_a   1.000
_cell.length_b   1.000
_cell.length_c   1.000
_cell.angle_alpha   90.00
_cell.angle_beta   90.00
_cell.angle_gamma   90.00
#
_symmetry.space_group_name_H-M   'P 1'
#
loop_
_entity.id
_entity.type
_entity.pdbx_description
1 polymer ?
#
loop_
_entity_poly.entity_id
_entity_poly.type
_entity_poly.pdbx_seq_one_letter_code
_entity_poly.pdbx_strand_id
1 'polypeptide(L)'
;MPACSISLTSFEETMKGDVPGRIGRTKGGLNSKLHAVCDGQGRPVVLLLSEGQMSDYKGASLIVDALPPAKWVLADRGYDADWFRDALREKGIKACISAKKNRKQKIKFNGKLYKQRLKVENIFGKLKDWRRVATRYDRCAHTFFSTICIAASLIFYLNQ
;
A
#
# COMPACT_ATOMS: atom_id res chain seq x y z
N MET A 1 -11.57 18.39 -1.42
CA MET A 1 -11.11 17.05 -1.76
C MET A 1 -10.38 16.48 -0.58
N PRO A 2 -10.61 15.21 -0.18
CA PRO A 2 -9.97 14.59 0.97
C PRO A 2 -8.49 14.27 0.71
N ALA A 3 -7.78 13.91 1.79
CA ALA A 3 -6.44 13.35 1.70
C ALA A 3 -6.54 11.84 1.49
N CYS A 4 -5.67 11.28 0.63
CA CYS A 4 -5.46 9.84 0.50
C CYS A 4 -4.19 9.42 1.22
N SER A 5 -4.20 8.24 1.83
CA SER A 5 -3.01 7.65 2.46
C SER A 5 -2.58 6.40 1.72
N ILE A 6 -1.26 6.25 1.53
CA ILE A 6 -0.64 5.11 0.87
C ILE A 6 0.31 4.42 1.82
N SER A 7 0.24 3.10 1.91
CA SER A 7 1.23 2.27 2.60
C SER A 7 1.23 0.85 2.03
N LEU A 8 2.14 0.02 2.54
CA LEU A 8 2.24 -1.40 2.18
C LEU A 8 2.37 -2.29 3.42
N THR A 9 1.99 -3.55 3.26
CA THR A 9 2.27 -4.63 4.22
C THR A 9 2.73 -5.87 3.48
N SER A 10 3.48 -6.73 4.17
CA SER A 10 3.93 -8.03 3.65
C SER A 10 3.10 -9.16 4.24
N PHE A 11 2.88 -10.19 3.45
CA PHE A 11 2.25 -11.45 3.84
C PHE A 11 3.23 -12.57 3.61
N GLU A 12 3.55 -13.31 4.66
CA GLU A 12 4.42 -14.48 4.60
C GLU A 12 3.66 -15.67 4.04
N GLU A 13 4.36 -16.52 3.32
CA GLU A 13 3.82 -17.74 2.75
C GLU A 13 4.41 -18.96 3.42
N THR A 14 3.55 -19.95 3.69
CA THR A 14 3.93 -21.21 4.35
C THR A 14 4.32 -22.32 3.37
N MET A 15 4.29 -22.09 2.05
CA MET A 15 4.45 -23.16 1.06
C MET A 15 5.66 -22.96 0.14
N LYS A 16 6.42 -24.05 -0.05
CA LYS A 16 7.54 -24.15 -1.02
C LYS A 16 7.02 -24.54 -2.40
N GLY A 17 7.42 -23.83 -3.45
CA GLY A 17 7.17 -24.20 -4.84
C GLY A 17 7.31 -23.04 -5.81
N ASP A 18 7.83 -23.32 -7.02
CA ASP A 18 7.91 -22.40 -8.15
C ASP A 18 6.54 -22.29 -8.82
N VAL A 19 5.86 -21.18 -8.58
CA VAL A 19 4.60 -20.85 -9.28
C VAL A 19 4.56 -19.35 -9.57
N PRO A 20 4.10 -18.90 -10.75
CA PRO A 20 3.94 -17.49 -11.09
C PRO A 20 2.80 -16.86 -10.27
N GLY A 21 3.06 -16.59 -9.00
CA GLY A 21 2.04 -16.18 -8.03
C GLY A 21 2.24 -14.79 -7.42
N ARG A 22 3.10 -13.94 -8.00
CA ARG A 22 3.53 -12.67 -7.38
C ARG A 22 4.14 -12.89 -5.98
N ILE A 23 4.89 -13.98 -5.86
CA ILE A 23 5.62 -14.39 -4.69
C ILE A 23 7.08 -14.05 -4.93
N GLY A 24 7.70 -13.36 -3.99
CA GLY A 24 9.10 -13.03 -4.05
C GLY A 24 9.87 -13.60 -2.88
N ARG A 25 11.15 -13.87 -3.10
CA ARG A 25 12.05 -14.32 -2.04
C ARG A 25 12.70 -13.12 -1.36
N THR A 26 12.56 -13.04 -0.05
CA THR A 26 13.23 -12.05 0.80
C THR A 26 14.07 -12.78 1.87
N LYS A 27 14.80 -12.04 2.71
CA LYS A 27 15.52 -12.62 3.86
C LYS A 27 14.60 -13.37 4.83
N GLY A 28 13.32 -12.97 4.93
CA GLY A 28 12.29 -13.62 5.76
C GLY A 28 11.56 -14.78 5.08
N GLY A 29 11.99 -15.22 3.88
CA GLY A 29 11.36 -16.29 3.13
C GLY A 29 10.54 -15.83 1.94
N LEU A 30 9.60 -16.66 1.51
CA LEU A 30 8.67 -16.37 0.41
C LEU A 30 7.55 -15.46 0.93
N ASN A 31 7.32 -14.35 0.25
CA ASN A 31 6.24 -13.44 0.62
C ASN A 31 5.70 -12.63 -0.55
N SER A 32 4.55 -12.00 -0.32
CA SER A 32 3.94 -11.03 -1.21
C SER A 32 3.72 -9.71 -0.46
N LYS A 33 3.72 -8.61 -1.18
CA LYS A 33 3.40 -7.28 -0.65
C LYS A 33 2.04 -6.81 -1.13
N LEU A 34 1.23 -6.31 -0.21
CA LEU A 34 0.00 -5.59 -0.52
C LEU A 34 0.25 -4.09 -0.37
N HIS A 35 0.07 -3.36 -1.44
CA HIS A 35 0.02 -1.90 -1.43
C HIS A 35 -1.44 -1.47 -1.35
N ALA A 36 -1.72 -0.50 -0.50
CA ALA A 36 -3.07 0.03 -0.32
C ALA A 36 -3.08 1.55 -0.39
N VAL A 37 -4.08 2.09 -1.05
CA VAL A 37 -4.47 3.50 -0.98
C VAL A 37 -5.82 3.57 -0.29
N CYS A 38 -5.95 4.42 0.71
CA CYS A 38 -7.24 4.67 1.33
C CYS A 38 -7.68 6.13 1.17
N ASP A 39 -8.98 6.34 1.26
CA ASP A 39 -9.59 7.66 1.32
C ASP A 39 -9.41 8.32 2.70
N GLY A 40 -9.93 9.54 2.85
CA GLY A 40 -9.90 10.30 4.10
C GLY A 40 -10.67 9.65 5.26
N GLN A 41 -11.52 8.66 5.00
CA GLN A 41 -12.24 7.89 6.00
C GLN A 41 -11.52 6.59 6.40
N GLY A 42 -10.44 6.24 5.69
CA GLY A 42 -9.68 5.02 5.92
C GLY A 42 -10.25 3.80 5.19
N ARG A 43 -11.07 3.99 4.16
CA ARG A 43 -11.56 2.89 3.31
C ARG A 43 -10.59 2.66 2.15
N PRO A 44 -10.22 1.41 1.85
CA PRO A 44 -9.33 1.10 0.73
C PRO A 44 -10.00 1.43 -0.61
N VAL A 45 -9.35 2.25 -1.43
CA VAL A 45 -9.83 2.64 -2.77
C VAL A 45 -8.97 2.04 -3.89
N VAL A 46 -7.72 1.71 -3.59
CA VAL A 46 -6.83 0.96 -4.49
C VAL A 46 -6.11 -0.10 -3.68
N LEU A 47 -6.08 -1.31 -4.18
CA LEU A 47 -5.29 -2.43 -3.66
C LEU A 47 -4.44 -3.00 -4.79
N LEU A 48 -3.18 -3.29 -4.52
CA LEU A 48 -2.25 -3.89 -5.48
C LEU A 48 -1.40 -4.95 -4.79
N LEU A 49 -1.44 -6.18 -5.30
CA LEU A 49 -0.56 -7.25 -4.84
C LEU A 49 0.69 -7.30 -5.71
N SER A 50 1.86 -7.32 -5.07
CA SER A 50 3.15 -7.43 -5.73
C SER A 50 4.03 -8.49 -5.08
N GLU A 51 5.12 -8.83 -5.74
CA GLU A 51 6.14 -9.73 -5.23
C GLU A 51 6.86 -9.11 -4.01
N GLY A 52 7.23 -9.96 -3.04
CA GLY A 52 7.84 -9.51 -1.80
C GLY A 52 9.13 -8.70 -1.95
N GLN A 53 9.96 -9.00 -2.96
CA GLN A 53 11.17 -8.26 -3.25
C GLN A 53 10.94 -6.96 -4.02
N MET A 54 9.72 -6.71 -4.53
CA MET A 54 9.43 -5.46 -5.23
C MET A 54 9.66 -4.26 -4.31
N SER A 55 10.40 -3.27 -4.78
CA SER A 55 10.61 -2.04 -4.02
C SER A 55 9.33 -1.20 -3.97
N ASP A 56 9.16 -0.45 -2.90
CA ASP A 56 8.03 0.47 -2.74
C ASP A 56 7.96 1.51 -3.86
N TYR A 57 9.14 1.86 -4.38
CA TYR A 57 9.32 2.72 -5.55
C TYR A 57 8.62 2.16 -6.80
N LYS A 58 8.79 0.87 -7.10
CA LYS A 58 8.10 0.21 -8.22
C LYS A 58 6.60 0.05 -7.95
N GLY A 59 6.23 -0.23 -6.70
CA GLY A 59 4.81 -0.24 -6.30
C GLY A 59 4.14 1.12 -6.52
N ALA A 60 4.82 2.22 -6.20
CA ALA A 60 4.33 3.57 -6.43
C ALA A 60 4.06 3.86 -7.92
N SER A 61 4.91 3.38 -8.84
CA SER A 61 4.71 3.59 -10.28
C SER A 61 3.47 2.87 -10.82
N LEU A 62 3.09 1.76 -10.21
CA LEU A 62 1.88 1.02 -10.59
C LEU A 62 0.60 1.65 -10.01
N ILE A 63 0.73 2.41 -8.94
CA ILE A 63 -0.41 3.00 -8.22
C ILE A 63 -0.70 4.42 -8.72
N VAL A 64 0.32 5.16 -9.16
CA VAL A 64 0.19 6.59 -9.44
C VAL A 64 -0.92 6.93 -10.43
N ASP A 65 -1.12 6.09 -11.45
CA ASP A 65 -2.15 6.30 -12.46
C ASP A 65 -3.56 5.97 -11.95
N ALA A 66 -3.64 5.04 -10.99
CA ALA A 66 -4.90 4.63 -10.36
C ALA A 66 -5.32 5.53 -9.19
N LEU A 67 -4.52 6.55 -8.84
CA LEU A 67 -4.86 7.46 -7.74
C LEU A 67 -6.12 8.26 -8.04
N PRO A 68 -7.11 8.26 -7.14
CA PRO A 68 -8.29 9.11 -7.28
C PRO A 68 -7.92 10.59 -7.11
N PRO A 69 -8.76 11.52 -7.59
CA PRO A 69 -8.59 12.94 -7.33
C PRO A 69 -8.52 13.23 -5.83
N ALA A 70 -7.43 13.85 -5.39
CA ALA A 70 -7.19 14.14 -3.98
C ALA A 70 -6.45 15.47 -3.81
N LYS A 71 -6.65 16.13 -2.67
CA LYS A 71 -5.89 17.34 -2.32
C LYS A 71 -4.47 16.99 -1.86
N TRP A 72 -4.33 15.88 -1.15
CA TRP A 72 -3.07 15.41 -0.55
C TRP A 72 -2.93 13.91 -0.72
N VAL A 73 -1.70 13.46 -0.95
CA VAL A 73 -1.29 12.06 -0.79
C VAL A 73 -0.31 11.99 0.37
N LEU A 74 -0.66 11.14 1.35
CA LEU A 74 0.16 10.86 2.53
C LEU A 74 0.82 9.49 2.31
N ALA A 75 2.14 9.45 2.30
CA ALA A 75 2.87 8.20 2.13
C ALA A 75 4.09 8.13 3.05
N ASP A 76 4.55 6.93 3.32
CA ASP A 76 5.73 6.74 4.13
C ASP A 76 7.03 7.03 3.35
N ARG A 77 8.15 6.91 4.08
CA ARG A 77 9.49 7.19 3.55
C ARG A 77 9.87 6.31 2.36
N GLY A 78 9.32 5.11 2.25
CA GLY A 78 9.58 4.21 1.13
C GLY A 78 9.19 4.81 -0.21
N TYR A 79 8.15 5.64 -0.23
CA TYR A 79 7.63 6.33 -1.41
C TYR A 79 8.32 7.68 -1.70
N ASP A 80 9.34 8.08 -0.93
CA ASP A 80 10.05 9.34 -1.16
C ASP A 80 10.99 9.24 -2.38
N ALA A 81 10.45 9.59 -3.55
CA ALA A 81 11.16 9.68 -4.82
C ALA A 81 10.75 10.96 -5.55
N ASP A 82 11.70 11.62 -6.24
CA ASP A 82 11.43 12.90 -6.93
C ASP A 82 10.40 12.72 -8.04
N TRP A 83 10.58 11.67 -8.88
CA TRP A 83 9.63 11.37 -9.94
C TRP A 83 8.19 11.17 -9.41
N PHE A 84 8.01 10.53 -8.24
CA PHE A 84 6.69 10.31 -7.66
C PHE A 84 6.07 11.60 -7.16
N ARG A 85 6.89 12.49 -6.57
CA ARG A 85 6.44 13.83 -6.18
C ARG A 85 6.08 14.68 -7.40
N ASP A 86 6.81 14.55 -8.49
CA ASP A 86 6.54 15.25 -9.75
C ASP A 86 5.26 14.73 -10.40
N ALA A 87 5.07 13.42 -10.49
CA ALA A 87 3.83 12.81 -10.98
C ALA A 87 2.61 13.21 -10.16
N LEU A 88 2.74 13.30 -8.82
CA LEU A 88 1.66 13.83 -7.98
C LEU A 88 1.37 15.29 -8.28
N ARG A 89 2.41 16.11 -8.50
CA ARG A 89 2.27 17.54 -8.84
C ARG A 89 1.57 17.73 -10.18
N GLU A 90 1.90 16.94 -11.19
CA GLU A 90 1.24 16.93 -12.50
C GLU A 90 -0.26 16.61 -12.38
N LYS A 91 -0.63 15.72 -11.46
CA LYS A 91 -2.03 15.43 -11.12
C LYS A 91 -2.68 16.49 -10.21
N GLY A 92 -2.00 17.58 -9.87
CA GLY A 92 -2.50 18.60 -8.96
C GLY A 92 -2.58 18.16 -7.49
N ILE A 93 -1.91 17.09 -7.12
CA ILE A 93 -1.94 16.49 -5.79
C ILE A 93 -0.72 16.91 -4.98
N LYS A 94 -0.90 17.38 -3.76
CA LYS A 94 0.20 17.75 -2.87
C LYS A 94 0.74 16.51 -2.15
N ALA A 95 2.06 16.28 -2.21
CA ALA A 95 2.73 15.19 -1.52
C ALA A 95 3.04 15.54 -0.05
N CYS A 96 2.55 14.73 0.89
CA CYS A 96 2.92 14.77 2.29
C CYS A 96 3.65 13.46 2.65
N ILE A 97 4.91 13.38 2.29
CA ILE A 97 5.77 12.19 2.38
C ILE A 97 6.97 12.51 3.26
N SER A 98 7.25 11.64 4.23
CA SER A 98 8.43 11.77 5.07
C SER A 98 9.70 11.58 4.23
N ALA A 99 10.64 12.51 4.33
CA ALA A 99 11.89 12.44 3.57
C ALA A 99 12.79 11.27 3.99
N LYS A 100 13.48 10.68 3.03
CA LYS A 100 14.55 9.69 3.29
C LYS A 100 15.70 10.35 4.04
N LYS A 101 16.35 9.58 4.94
CA LYS A 101 17.50 10.08 5.73
C LYS A 101 18.63 10.63 4.85
N ASN A 102 18.86 10.01 3.70
CA ASN A 102 19.95 10.35 2.77
C ASN A 102 19.57 11.43 1.75
N ARG A 103 18.39 12.07 1.90
CA ARG A 103 17.97 13.13 1.00
C ARG A 103 18.80 14.39 1.23
N LYS A 104 19.45 14.92 0.17
CA LYS A 104 20.27 16.14 0.25
C LYS A 104 19.47 17.38 0.66
N GLN A 105 18.24 17.50 0.16
CA GLN A 105 17.33 18.60 0.52
C GLN A 105 16.26 18.13 1.49
N LYS A 106 16.16 18.78 2.65
CA LYS A 106 15.08 18.54 3.62
C LYS A 106 13.78 19.13 3.07
N ILE A 107 12.80 18.27 2.87
CA ILE A 107 11.45 18.69 2.45
C ILE A 107 10.58 18.84 3.70
N LYS A 108 10.04 20.04 3.90
CA LYS A 108 9.06 20.29 4.97
C LYS A 108 7.75 19.60 4.63
N PHE A 109 7.14 18.92 5.58
CA PHE A 109 5.82 18.32 5.45
C PHE A 109 4.98 18.60 6.69
N ASN A 110 3.66 18.54 6.54
CA ASN A 110 2.75 18.80 7.65
C ASN A 110 2.64 17.56 8.56
N GLY A 111 3.28 17.61 9.73
CA GLY A 111 3.29 16.49 10.68
C GLY A 111 1.91 16.12 11.25
N LYS A 112 0.99 17.10 11.42
CA LYS A 112 -0.38 16.82 11.86
C LYS A 112 -1.15 16.05 10.79
N LEU A 113 -1.03 16.47 9.53
CA LEU A 113 -1.65 15.79 8.41
C LEU A 113 -1.03 14.40 8.21
N TYR A 114 0.29 14.28 8.32
CA TYR A 114 1.02 13.02 8.17
C TYR A 114 0.55 11.93 9.13
N LYS A 115 0.15 12.27 10.35
CA LYS A 115 -0.40 11.31 11.33
C LYS A 115 -1.65 10.58 10.82
N GLN A 116 -2.41 11.19 9.91
CA GLN A 116 -3.58 10.52 9.31
C GLN A 116 -3.22 9.30 8.47
N ARG A 117 -1.93 9.12 8.12
CA ARG A 117 -1.43 7.91 7.46
C ARG A 117 -1.73 6.63 8.26
N LEU A 118 -1.86 6.71 9.58
CA LEU A 118 -2.27 5.58 10.43
C LEU A 118 -3.57 4.92 9.97
N LYS A 119 -4.43 5.62 9.25
CA LYS A 119 -5.67 5.05 8.72
C LYS A 119 -5.44 3.88 7.77
N VAL A 120 -4.40 3.95 6.93
CA VAL A 120 -4.07 2.85 6.04
C VAL A 120 -3.43 1.67 6.78
N GLU A 121 -2.71 1.91 7.86
CA GLU A 121 -2.19 0.85 8.73
C GLU A 121 -3.32 0.07 9.40
N ASN A 122 -4.40 0.76 9.80
CA ASN A 122 -5.60 0.12 10.34
C ASN A 122 -6.27 -0.80 9.32
N ILE A 123 -6.20 -0.50 8.01
CA ILE A 123 -6.69 -1.41 6.96
C ILE A 123 -5.96 -2.74 7.05
N PHE A 124 -4.63 -2.70 7.13
CA PHE A 124 -3.84 -3.93 7.19
C PHE A 124 -4.08 -4.71 8.48
N GLY A 125 -4.26 -4.02 9.62
CA GLY A 125 -4.67 -4.66 10.88
C GLY A 125 -5.96 -5.44 10.70
N LYS A 126 -7.03 -4.77 10.28
CA LYS A 126 -8.35 -5.40 10.08
C LYS A 126 -8.34 -6.52 9.02
N LEU A 127 -7.57 -6.38 7.94
CA LEU A 127 -7.42 -7.45 6.94
C LEU A 127 -6.71 -8.67 7.53
N LYS A 128 -5.72 -8.48 8.41
CA LYS A 128 -4.98 -9.56 9.06
C LYS A 128 -5.78 -10.29 10.14
N ASP A 129 -6.90 -9.73 10.62
CA ASP A 129 -7.84 -10.46 11.50
C ASP A 129 -8.49 -11.64 10.75
N TRP A 130 -8.52 -11.59 9.42
CA TRP A 130 -8.93 -12.72 8.60
C TRP A 130 -7.75 -13.68 8.42
N ARG A 131 -7.79 -14.83 9.09
CA ARG A 131 -6.71 -15.82 9.09
C ARG A 131 -6.23 -16.18 7.68
N ARG A 132 -7.14 -16.32 6.71
CA ARG A 132 -6.80 -16.64 5.32
C ARG A 132 -6.04 -15.50 4.61
N VAL A 133 -6.20 -14.26 5.06
CA VAL A 133 -5.46 -13.11 4.58
C VAL A 133 -4.14 -12.96 5.36
N ALA A 134 -4.16 -13.14 6.68
CA ALA A 134 -2.97 -13.03 7.52
C ALA A 134 -1.88 -14.02 7.11
N THR A 135 -2.29 -15.27 6.84
CA THR A 135 -1.41 -16.33 6.35
C THR A 135 -1.85 -16.71 4.94
N ARG A 136 -0.97 -16.51 3.98
CA ARG A 136 -1.27 -16.84 2.60
C ARG A 136 -1.16 -18.35 2.38
N TYR A 137 -2.31 -19.01 2.26
CA TYR A 137 -2.41 -20.42 1.88
C TYR A 137 -2.57 -20.61 0.36
N ASP A 138 -3.10 -19.60 -0.34
CA ASP A 138 -3.38 -19.69 -1.76
C ASP A 138 -2.11 -19.47 -2.58
N ARG A 139 -1.68 -20.47 -3.34
CA ARG A 139 -0.55 -20.37 -4.26
C ARG A 139 -0.86 -19.39 -5.41
N CYS A 140 -2.09 -19.41 -5.91
CA CYS A 140 -2.52 -18.52 -6.97
C CYS A 140 -2.68 -17.09 -6.45
N ALA A 141 -1.92 -16.15 -7.03
CA ALA A 141 -1.98 -14.74 -6.67
C ALA A 141 -3.38 -14.15 -6.88
N HIS A 142 -4.06 -14.56 -7.93
CA HIS A 142 -5.40 -14.07 -8.25
C HIS A 142 -6.41 -14.49 -7.19
N THR A 143 -6.42 -15.76 -6.76
CA THR A 143 -7.29 -16.27 -5.71
C THR A 143 -7.01 -15.55 -4.38
N PHE A 144 -5.75 -15.40 -4.02
CA PHE A 144 -5.36 -14.68 -2.80
C PHE A 144 -5.80 -13.22 -2.84
N PHE A 145 -5.57 -12.54 -3.96
CA PHE A 145 -5.98 -11.15 -4.12
C PHE A 145 -7.51 -10.98 -4.09
N SER A 146 -8.25 -11.88 -4.72
CA SER A 146 -9.72 -11.90 -4.64
C SER A 146 -10.21 -12.06 -3.20
N THR A 147 -9.57 -12.92 -2.41
CA THR A 147 -9.88 -13.07 -0.97
C THR A 147 -9.67 -11.76 -0.21
N ILE A 148 -8.57 -11.04 -0.49
CA ILE A 148 -8.29 -9.72 0.11
C ILE A 148 -9.37 -8.71 -0.29
N CYS A 149 -9.75 -8.65 -1.56
CA CYS A 149 -10.77 -7.73 -2.05
C CYS A 149 -12.13 -8.00 -1.42
N ILE A 150 -12.54 -9.27 -1.28
CA ILE A 150 -13.79 -9.66 -0.61
C ILE A 150 -13.74 -9.24 0.86
N ALA A 151 -12.67 -9.55 1.57
CA ALA A 151 -12.51 -9.15 2.98
C ALA A 151 -12.58 -7.62 3.14
N ALA A 152 -11.88 -6.88 2.28
CA ALA A 152 -11.91 -5.42 2.29
C ALA A 152 -13.32 -4.87 2.03
N SER A 153 -14.04 -5.43 1.08
CA SER A 153 -15.42 -5.02 0.77
C SER A 153 -16.35 -5.24 1.96
N LEU A 154 -16.28 -6.40 2.59
CA LEU A 154 -17.09 -6.71 3.78
C LEU A 154 -16.76 -5.78 4.95
N ILE A 155 -15.49 -5.61 5.27
CA ILE A 155 -15.03 -4.84 6.44
C ILE A 155 -15.31 -3.34 6.29
N PHE A 156 -15.08 -2.78 5.11
CA PHE A 156 -15.04 -1.32 4.93
C PHE A 156 -16.24 -0.72 4.20
N TYR A 157 -17.06 -1.53 3.56
CA TYR A 157 -18.19 -1.04 2.76
C TYR A 157 -19.54 -1.66 3.13
N LEU A 158 -19.58 -2.88 3.64
CA LEU A 158 -20.85 -3.56 3.95
C LEU A 158 -21.18 -3.57 5.44
N ASN A 159 -20.20 -3.56 6.32
CA ASN A 159 -20.40 -3.59 7.79
C ASN A 159 -20.19 -2.17 8.38
N GLN A 160 -20.89 -1.17 7.84
CA GLN A 160 -20.93 0.18 8.41
C GLN A 160 -22.17 0.39 9.24
#